data_f0531d1d20c84310c68a7e2dab9c796f
#
_entry.id   f0531d1d20c84310c68a7e2dab9c796f
#
_cell.length_a   1.000
_cell.length_b   1.000
_cell.length_c   1.000
_cell.angle_alpha   90.00
_cell.angle_beta   90.00
_cell.angle_gamma   90.00
#
_symmetry.space_group_name_H-M   'P 1'
#
loop_
_entity.id
_entity.type
_entity.pdbx_description
1 polymer ?
#
loop_
_entity_poly.entity_id
_entity_poly.type
_entity_poly.pdbx_seq_one_letter_code
_entity_poly.pdbx_strand_id
1 'polypeptide(L)'
;RPLEYRDLLEDKSIVERTHNFEYFNPRGGYSYIAWNQLKDGKPTAFANPKVRQAMTYLTDRQRIIDEIYLGYAVAANGPFNPLGSQMNKSLPTRDYNLQKAKQLLKESGFIDRDGDGVIESEGGQPFSFELTYPSGSDDYKRMMLLLKDSYVRAGILMEPTPTQWPMMIEALDKKNFDAISLAWTAGFEVDVYQMLHSSQTEPGGDNFMNYKNADLDQAIELARGELDEEKRMAHWQQAHEIIWEDQPYTYLTWRKSLAFVDGRFENVRTVRSGLNRGGLWRMPIEWYVTQGQQRYSN
;
A
#
# COMPACT_ATOMS: atom_id res chain seq x y z
N ARG A 1 11.34 -11.45 -7.79
CA ARG A 1 11.45 -9.99 -7.56
C ARG A 1 11.50 -9.24 -8.89
N PRO A 2 11.20 -7.92 -8.97
CA PRO A 2 11.23 -7.16 -10.22
C PRO A 2 12.58 -7.25 -10.95
N LEU A 3 13.68 -7.06 -10.26
CA LEU A 3 15.03 -7.11 -10.84
C LEU A 3 15.33 -8.50 -11.39
N GLU A 4 15.13 -9.54 -10.62
CA GLU A 4 15.34 -10.94 -11.05
C GLU A 4 14.49 -11.29 -12.27
N TYR A 5 13.24 -10.83 -12.30
CA TYR A 5 12.36 -11.06 -13.44
C TYR A 5 12.88 -10.38 -14.70
N ARG A 6 13.32 -9.13 -14.60
CA ARG A 6 13.91 -8.39 -15.71
C ARG A 6 15.18 -9.07 -16.22
N ASP A 7 16.07 -9.48 -15.31
CA ASP A 7 17.32 -10.15 -15.67
C ASP A 7 17.05 -11.49 -16.37
N LEU A 8 16.03 -12.24 -15.93
CA LEU A 8 15.60 -13.48 -16.59
C LEU A 8 14.96 -13.26 -17.96
N LEU A 9 14.35 -12.10 -18.22
CA LEU A 9 13.84 -11.75 -19.55
C LEU A 9 14.96 -11.50 -20.57
N GLU A 10 16.18 -11.19 -20.12
CA GLU A 10 17.35 -11.06 -21.00
C GLU A 10 18.01 -12.41 -21.31
N ASP A 11 17.69 -13.48 -20.57
CA ASP A 11 18.20 -14.83 -20.78
C ASP A 11 17.36 -15.56 -21.84
N LYS A 12 17.87 -15.60 -23.09
CA LYS A 12 17.21 -16.31 -24.19
C LYS A 12 16.86 -17.76 -23.86
N SER A 13 17.73 -18.46 -23.10
CA SER A 13 17.51 -19.85 -22.72
C SER A 13 16.28 -20.02 -21.80
N ILE A 14 15.89 -19.00 -21.08
CA ILE A 14 14.67 -18.97 -20.24
C ILE A 14 13.47 -18.56 -21.09
N VAL A 15 13.59 -17.44 -21.80
CA VAL A 15 12.47 -16.86 -22.58
C VAL A 15 11.95 -17.82 -23.68
N GLU A 16 12.86 -18.51 -24.37
CA GLU A 16 12.48 -19.46 -25.43
C GLU A 16 11.78 -20.73 -24.92
N ARG A 17 11.88 -21.01 -23.61
CA ARG A 17 11.29 -22.21 -22.99
C ARG A 17 10.12 -21.91 -22.06
N THR A 18 9.73 -20.64 -21.91
CA THR A 18 8.69 -20.24 -20.96
C THR A 18 7.68 -19.30 -21.60
N HIS A 19 6.47 -19.34 -21.05
CA HIS A 19 5.49 -18.29 -21.22
C HIS A 19 5.70 -17.25 -20.12
N ASN A 20 5.76 -15.97 -20.45
CA ASN A 20 6.02 -14.89 -19.52
C ASN A 20 4.74 -14.11 -19.25
N PHE A 21 4.42 -13.88 -17.99
CA PHE A 21 3.19 -13.20 -17.58
C PHE A 21 3.47 -12.08 -16.58
N GLU A 22 2.87 -10.94 -16.88
CA GLU A 22 2.76 -9.79 -16.00
C GLU A 22 1.27 -9.49 -15.78
N TYR A 23 0.79 -9.62 -14.58
CA TYR A 23 -0.65 -9.46 -14.33
C TYR A 23 -0.92 -8.93 -12.93
N PHE A 24 -2.05 -8.26 -12.76
CA PHE A 24 -2.55 -7.91 -11.44
C PHE A 24 -3.25 -9.12 -10.84
N ASN A 25 -2.68 -9.60 -9.75
CA ASN A 25 -3.37 -10.59 -8.92
C ASN A 25 -4.34 -9.83 -8.01
N PRO A 26 -5.66 -10.05 -8.10
CA PRO A 26 -6.62 -9.40 -7.23
C PRO A 26 -6.40 -9.71 -5.75
N ARG A 27 -5.67 -10.78 -5.44
CA ARG A 27 -5.21 -11.13 -4.09
C ARG A 27 -3.81 -10.61 -3.77
N GLY A 28 -3.24 -9.75 -4.61
CA GLY A 28 -1.87 -9.25 -4.46
C GLY A 28 -1.72 -8.32 -3.26
N GLY A 29 -2.63 -7.40 -3.12
CA GLY A 29 -2.58 -6.41 -2.05
C GLY A 29 -1.77 -5.15 -2.37
N TYR A 30 -1.68 -4.27 -1.40
CA TYR A 30 -1.04 -2.98 -1.51
C TYR A 30 -0.05 -2.73 -0.37
N SER A 31 0.98 -1.94 -0.65
CA SER A 31 1.88 -1.40 0.38
C SER A 31 1.41 -0.01 0.82
N TYR A 32 1.72 0.34 2.07
CA TYR A 32 1.26 1.59 2.69
C TYR A 32 2.22 2.08 3.77
N ILE A 33 2.04 3.34 4.17
CA ILE A 33 2.55 3.90 5.42
C ILE A 33 1.35 4.24 6.29
N ALA A 34 1.28 3.67 7.49
CA ALA A 34 0.30 4.03 8.51
C ALA A 34 0.84 5.11 9.42
N TRP A 35 0.00 6.10 9.73
CA TRP A 35 0.32 7.27 10.52
C TRP A 35 -0.35 7.14 11.90
N ASN A 36 0.43 6.95 12.96
CA ASN A 36 -0.15 6.84 14.30
C ASN A 36 -0.67 8.20 14.76
N GLN A 37 -1.97 8.26 15.03
CA GLN A 37 -2.65 9.52 15.35
C GLN A 37 -2.69 9.81 16.86
N LEU A 38 -2.44 8.78 17.68
CA LEU A 38 -2.43 8.88 19.13
C LEU A 38 -1.29 8.04 19.72
N LYS A 39 -0.33 8.67 20.39
CA LYS A 39 0.78 7.99 21.05
C LYS A 39 0.84 8.42 22.52
N ASP A 40 0.94 7.47 23.44
CA ASP A 40 0.95 7.71 24.89
C ASP A 40 -0.23 8.57 25.37
N GLY A 41 -1.42 8.36 24.79
CA GLY A 41 -2.64 9.10 25.09
C GLY A 41 -2.67 10.54 24.59
N LYS A 42 -1.69 10.97 23.77
CA LYS A 42 -1.61 12.31 23.19
C LYS A 42 -1.72 12.30 21.68
N PRO A 43 -2.46 13.24 21.07
CA PRO A 43 -2.48 13.41 19.63
C PRO A 43 -1.06 13.68 19.10
N THR A 44 -0.70 12.98 18.00
CA THR A 44 0.52 13.24 17.25
C THR A 44 0.27 14.31 16.17
N ALA A 45 1.30 14.74 15.44
CA ALA A 45 1.13 15.58 14.26
C ALA A 45 0.21 14.92 13.21
N PHE A 46 0.21 13.60 13.14
CA PHE A 46 -0.60 12.82 12.21
C PHE A 46 -2.09 12.71 12.60
N ALA A 47 -2.51 13.23 13.76
CA ALA A 47 -3.93 13.38 14.08
C ALA A 47 -4.63 14.36 13.12
N ASN A 48 -3.90 15.35 12.58
CA ASN A 48 -4.42 16.29 11.60
C ASN A 48 -4.46 15.67 10.18
N PRO A 49 -5.63 15.56 9.53
CA PRO A 49 -5.75 15.00 8.18
C PRO A 49 -4.95 15.79 7.13
N LYS A 50 -4.81 17.11 7.24
CA LYS A 50 -3.98 17.91 6.32
C LYS A 50 -2.51 17.53 6.39
N VAL A 51 -2.00 17.15 7.56
CA VAL A 51 -0.64 16.62 7.70
C VAL A 51 -0.51 15.28 6.96
N ARG A 52 -1.45 14.36 7.14
CA ARG A 52 -1.43 13.07 6.42
C ARG A 52 -1.56 13.25 4.89
N GLN A 53 -2.40 14.18 4.43
CA GLN A 53 -2.47 14.56 3.02
C GLN A 53 -1.13 15.12 2.52
N ALA A 54 -0.47 15.99 3.30
CA ALA A 54 0.85 16.50 2.96
C ALA A 54 1.89 15.39 2.82
N MET A 55 1.91 14.41 3.75
CA MET A 55 2.80 13.25 3.67
C MET A 55 2.55 12.43 2.40
N THR A 56 1.29 12.31 1.97
CA THR A 56 0.95 11.64 0.70
C THR A 56 1.46 12.43 -0.50
N TYR A 57 1.32 13.76 -0.53
CA TYR A 57 1.89 14.61 -1.59
C TYR A 57 3.43 14.61 -1.60
N LEU A 58 4.09 14.31 -0.48
CA LEU A 58 5.56 14.15 -0.41
C LEU A 58 6.03 12.74 -0.83
N THR A 59 5.12 11.82 -1.07
CA THR A 59 5.45 10.46 -1.46
C THR A 59 5.47 10.35 -2.98
N ASP A 60 6.67 10.36 -3.58
CA ASP A 60 6.86 10.19 -5.03
C ASP A 60 6.67 8.73 -5.43
N ARG A 61 5.39 8.34 -5.59
CA ARG A 61 5.01 6.97 -5.95
C ARG A 61 5.49 6.58 -7.36
N GLN A 62 5.53 7.54 -8.28
CA GLN A 62 6.03 7.27 -9.63
C GLN A 62 7.51 6.89 -9.59
N ARG A 63 8.31 7.64 -8.83
CA ARG A 63 9.72 7.34 -8.65
C ARG A 63 9.95 5.98 -7.97
N ILE A 64 9.12 5.63 -6.97
CA ILE A 64 9.13 4.29 -6.35
C ILE A 64 8.82 3.21 -7.38
N ILE A 65 7.83 3.41 -8.25
CA ILE A 65 7.46 2.47 -9.30
C ILE A 65 8.61 2.28 -10.29
N ASP A 66 9.23 3.36 -10.74
CA ASP A 66 10.25 3.32 -11.78
C ASP A 66 11.59 2.78 -11.24
N GLU A 67 12.05 3.27 -10.08
CA GLU A 67 13.39 2.97 -9.56
C GLU A 67 13.44 1.70 -8.69
N ILE A 68 12.34 1.35 -7.99
CA ILE A 68 12.30 0.18 -7.10
C ILE A 68 11.60 -1.00 -7.78
N TYR A 69 10.43 -0.74 -8.37
CA TYR A 69 9.61 -1.80 -8.97
C TYR A 69 9.78 -1.93 -10.48
N LEU A 70 10.63 -1.13 -11.12
CA LEU A 70 10.99 -1.22 -12.55
C LEU A 70 9.77 -1.23 -13.49
N GLY A 71 8.70 -0.48 -13.14
CA GLY A 71 7.44 -0.44 -13.88
C GLY A 71 6.47 -1.59 -13.56
N TYR A 72 6.85 -2.53 -12.70
CA TYR A 72 6.00 -3.69 -12.33
C TYR A 72 5.06 -3.41 -11.15
N ALA A 73 4.62 -2.17 -11.03
CA ALA A 73 3.63 -1.73 -10.05
C ALA A 73 2.79 -0.58 -10.61
N VAL A 74 1.68 -0.26 -9.94
CA VAL A 74 0.92 0.98 -10.15
C VAL A 74 0.73 1.70 -8.83
N ALA A 75 0.53 3.00 -8.86
CA ALA A 75 0.22 3.79 -7.68
C ALA A 75 -1.09 3.32 -7.06
N ALA A 76 -1.09 3.11 -5.74
CA ALA A 76 -2.31 2.83 -4.99
C ALA A 76 -2.98 4.15 -4.61
N ASN A 77 -4.30 4.24 -4.82
CA ASN A 77 -5.11 5.40 -4.45
C ASN A 77 -6.05 5.11 -3.27
N GLY A 78 -5.92 3.94 -2.68
CA GLY A 78 -6.74 3.46 -1.56
C GLY A 78 -6.54 1.97 -1.32
N PRO A 79 -7.36 1.35 -0.46
CA PRO A 79 -7.26 -0.05 -0.10
C PRO A 79 -7.84 -0.99 -1.16
N PHE A 80 -8.60 -0.47 -2.12
CA PHE A 80 -9.34 -1.28 -3.08
C PHE A 80 -8.53 -1.57 -4.34
N ASN A 81 -8.77 -2.74 -4.92
CA ASN A 81 -8.10 -3.16 -6.15
C ASN A 81 -8.36 -2.14 -7.29
N PRO A 82 -7.30 -1.65 -7.98
CA PRO A 82 -7.44 -0.68 -9.06
C PRO A 82 -8.36 -1.13 -10.21
N LEU A 83 -8.51 -2.45 -10.41
CA LEU A 83 -9.40 -3.05 -11.41
C LEU A 83 -10.78 -3.44 -10.85
N GLY A 84 -11.00 -3.27 -9.54
CA GLY A 84 -12.23 -3.66 -8.86
C GLY A 84 -13.33 -2.61 -8.97
N SER A 85 -14.58 -3.04 -8.70
CA SER A 85 -15.76 -2.18 -8.67
C SER A 85 -15.89 -1.36 -7.37
N GLN A 86 -15.19 -1.77 -6.29
CA GLN A 86 -15.15 -1.02 -5.04
C GLN A 86 -14.37 0.30 -5.16
N MET A 87 -13.43 0.37 -6.09
CA MET A 87 -12.63 1.58 -6.30
C MET A 87 -13.48 2.68 -6.93
N ASN A 88 -13.57 3.83 -6.27
CA ASN A 88 -14.09 5.05 -6.87
C ASN A 88 -13.04 5.64 -7.82
N LYS A 89 -13.25 5.43 -9.13
CA LYS A 89 -12.30 5.82 -10.19
C LYS A 89 -12.35 7.32 -10.51
N SER A 90 -13.31 8.06 -9.97
CA SER A 90 -13.39 9.52 -10.13
C SER A 90 -12.41 10.28 -9.23
N LEU A 91 -11.88 9.63 -8.19
CA LEU A 91 -10.94 10.22 -7.26
C LEU A 91 -9.55 10.36 -7.92
N PRO A 92 -8.99 11.58 -7.99
CA PRO A 92 -7.67 11.79 -8.56
C PRO A 92 -6.58 11.17 -7.67
N THR A 93 -5.46 10.80 -8.28
CA THR A 93 -4.25 10.47 -7.51
C THR A 93 -3.68 11.74 -6.87
N ARG A 94 -3.17 11.61 -5.64
CA ARG A 94 -2.40 12.69 -4.99
C ARG A 94 -0.94 12.52 -5.39
N ASP A 95 -0.60 12.93 -6.61
CA ASP A 95 0.75 12.81 -7.14
C ASP A 95 1.73 13.70 -6.38
N TYR A 96 3.03 13.40 -6.47
CA TYR A 96 4.08 14.15 -5.79
C TYR A 96 3.97 15.65 -6.08
N ASN A 97 3.84 16.43 -5.02
CA ASN A 97 3.73 17.90 -5.12
C ASN A 97 4.27 18.56 -3.84
N LEU A 98 5.55 18.91 -3.87
CA LEU A 98 6.25 19.54 -2.76
C LEU A 98 5.59 20.86 -2.32
N GLN A 99 5.13 21.69 -3.27
CA GLN A 99 4.53 22.98 -2.94
C GLN A 99 3.18 22.82 -2.24
N LYS A 100 2.34 21.88 -2.73
CA LYS A 100 1.06 21.57 -2.10
C LYS A 100 1.25 21.00 -0.69
N ALA A 101 2.23 20.13 -0.51
CA ALA A 101 2.58 19.58 0.80
C ALA A 101 3.02 20.68 1.77
N LYS A 102 3.94 21.55 1.38
CA LYS A 102 4.38 22.69 2.21
C LYS A 102 3.22 23.63 2.58
N GLN A 103 2.29 23.86 1.65
CA GLN A 103 1.09 24.65 1.94
C GLN A 103 0.24 23.99 3.04
N LEU A 104 -0.05 22.68 2.92
CA LEU A 104 -0.86 21.95 3.90
C LEU A 104 -0.18 21.88 5.27
N LEU A 105 1.14 21.71 5.31
CA LEU A 105 1.92 21.73 6.54
C LEU A 105 1.84 23.10 7.22
N LYS A 106 2.02 24.19 6.45
CA LYS A 106 1.87 25.56 6.95
C LYS A 106 0.46 25.82 7.49
N GLU A 107 -0.59 25.38 6.76
CA GLU A 107 -1.98 25.48 7.22
C GLU A 107 -2.24 24.68 8.50
N SER A 108 -1.41 23.69 8.77
CA SER A 108 -1.44 22.85 9.98
C SER A 108 -0.56 23.39 11.12
N GLY A 109 0.05 24.58 10.97
CA GLY A 109 0.86 25.23 11.99
C GLY A 109 2.34 24.84 11.98
N PHE A 110 2.80 24.06 10.99
CA PHE A 110 4.20 23.68 10.82
C PHE A 110 4.91 24.62 9.85
N ILE A 111 5.85 25.41 10.38
CA ILE A 111 6.66 26.37 9.60
C ILE A 111 8.09 26.37 10.15
N ASP A 112 9.07 26.66 9.28
CA ASP A 112 10.44 26.94 9.70
C ASP A 112 10.46 28.32 10.38
N ARG A 113 10.73 28.35 11.71
CA ARG A 113 10.62 29.53 12.56
C ARG A 113 11.95 30.21 12.81
N ASP A 114 13.04 29.46 12.78
CA ASP A 114 14.39 29.94 13.08
C ASP A 114 15.30 30.01 11.85
N GLY A 115 14.84 29.48 10.70
CA GLY A 115 15.53 29.54 9.41
C GLY A 115 16.57 28.46 9.22
N ASP A 116 16.51 27.36 10.01
CA ASP A 116 17.45 26.24 9.88
C ASP A 116 17.06 25.23 8.79
N GLY A 117 15.88 25.41 8.19
CA GLY A 117 15.35 24.56 7.13
C GLY A 117 14.48 23.41 7.64
N VAL A 118 14.31 23.26 8.93
CA VAL A 118 13.37 22.31 9.57
C VAL A 118 12.08 23.06 9.91
N ILE A 119 10.94 22.41 9.77
CA ILE A 119 9.66 22.98 10.18
C ILE A 119 9.31 22.57 11.61
N GLU A 120 8.80 23.52 12.38
CA GLU A 120 8.37 23.32 13.76
C GLU A 120 6.87 23.54 13.93
N SER A 121 6.34 22.88 14.96
CA SER A 121 5.01 23.15 15.51
C SER A 121 4.92 24.57 16.11
N GLU A 122 3.72 25.01 16.47
CA GLU A 122 3.53 26.27 17.22
C GLU A 122 4.30 26.30 18.55
N GLY A 123 4.55 25.15 19.16
CA GLY A 123 5.33 25.01 20.38
C GLY A 123 6.86 24.97 20.16
N GLY A 124 7.35 25.21 18.92
CA GLY A 124 8.77 25.20 18.59
C GLY A 124 9.39 23.79 18.55
N GLN A 125 8.59 22.73 18.50
CA GLN A 125 9.10 21.38 18.37
C GLN A 125 9.32 21.03 16.91
N PRO A 126 10.51 20.55 16.51
CA PRO A 126 10.78 20.15 15.13
C PRO A 126 9.86 19.02 14.68
N PHE A 127 9.42 19.06 13.43
CA PHE A 127 8.66 17.95 12.86
C PHE A 127 9.61 16.79 12.56
N SER A 128 9.73 15.90 13.53
CA SER A 128 10.55 14.70 13.43
C SER A 128 9.74 13.46 13.80
N PHE A 129 10.05 12.32 13.15
CA PHE A 129 9.42 11.03 13.44
C PHE A 129 10.27 9.87 12.94
N GLU A 130 10.05 8.70 13.53
CA GLU A 130 10.60 7.43 13.06
C GLU A 130 9.64 6.74 12.10
N LEU A 131 10.15 6.27 10.94
CA LEU A 131 9.41 5.42 10.03
C LEU A 131 9.93 3.99 10.13
N THR A 132 9.19 3.17 10.88
CA THR A 132 9.47 1.75 11.07
C THR A 132 9.14 0.95 9.81
N TYR A 133 10.01 0.02 9.41
CA TYR A 133 9.81 -0.85 8.25
C TYR A 133 10.46 -2.22 8.43
N PRO A 134 10.00 -3.29 7.71
CA PRO A 134 10.57 -4.63 7.84
C PRO A 134 12.04 -4.68 7.44
N SER A 135 12.90 -5.15 8.34
CA SER A 135 14.32 -5.39 8.04
C SER A 135 14.51 -6.53 7.04
N GLY A 136 15.67 -6.56 6.36
CA GLY A 136 16.04 -7.65 5.44
C GLY A 136 15.50 -7.51 4.01
N SER A 137 14.90 -6.37 3.65
CA SER A 137 14.47 -6.08 2.29
C SER A 137 15.20 -4.85 1.74
N ASP A 138 16.01 -5.04 0.71
CA ASP A 138 16.71 -3.94 0.03
C ASP A 138 15.72 -2.99 -0.66
N ASP A 139 14.62 -3.50 -1.19
CA ASP A 139 13.58 -2.68 -1.82
C ASP A 139 12.96 -1.71 -0.79
N TYR A 140 12.63 -2.20 0.42
CA TYR A 140 12.16 -1.32 1.50
C TYR A 140 13.21 -0.29 1.90
N LYS A 141 14.46 -0.71 2.08
CA LYS A 141 15.57 0.21 2.44
C LYS A 141 15.72 1.33 1.41
N ARG A 142 15.75 0.99 0.12
CA ARG A 142 15.84 1.97 -0.98
C ARG A 142 14.63 2.91 -0.98
N MET A 143 13.42 2.37 -0.81
CA MET A 143 12.19 3.16 -0.74
C MET A 143 12.22 4.14 0.44
N MET A 144 12.66 3.72 1.63
CA MET A 144 12.78 4.60 2.79
C MET A 144 13.77 5.74 2.55
N LEU A 145 14.87 5.51 1.84
CA LEU A 145 15.83 6.55 1.49
C LEU A 145 15.24 7.57 0.50
N LEU A 146 14.45 7.12 -0.48
CA LEU A 146 13.72 8.02 -1.38
C LEU A 146 12.70 8.89 -0.62
N LEU A 147 11.99 8.31 0.33
CA LEU A 147 11.04 9.06 1.17
C LEU A 147 11.76 10.06 2.07
N LYS A 148 12.89 9.69 2.69
CA LYS A 148 13.71 10.58 3.51
C LYS A 148 14.15 11.80 2.72
N ASP A 149 14.63 11.63 1.49
CA ASP A 149 15.01 12.73 0.61
C ASP A 149 13.83 13.68 0.32
N SER A 150 12.67 13.12 0.03
CA SER A 150 11.46 13.91 -0.24
C SER A 150 10.98 14.70 1.00
N TYR A 151 11.03 14.09 2.18
CA TYR A 151 10.58 14.72 3.43
C TYR A 151 11.53 15.83 3.89
N VAL A 152 12.84 15.62 3.78
CA VAL A 152 13.85 16.65 4.08
C VAL A 152 13.65 17.91 3.23
N ARG A 153 13.28 17.78 1.95
CA ARG A 153 12.96 18.94 1.09
C ARG A 153 11.75 19.75 1.58
N ALA A 154 10.89 19.15 2.38
CA ALA A 154 9.77 19.83 3.03
C ALA A 154 10.11 20.35 4.42
N GLY A 155 11.33 20.13 4.91
CA GLY A 155 11.76 20.51 6.26
C GLY A 155 11.38 19.48 7.33
N ILE A 156 11.12 18.24 6.96
CA ILE A 156 10.70 17.16 7.88
C ILE A 156 11.87 16.22 8.13
N LEU A 157 12.15 15.91 9.39
CA LEU A 157 13.18 14.97 9.82
C LEU A 157 12.55 13.58 9.99
N MET A 158 12.77 12.69 9.04
CA MET A 158 12.34 11.30 9.12
C MET A 158 13.54 10.38 9.31
N GLU A 159 13.48 9.52 10.33
CA GLU A 159 14.49 8.49 10.55
C GLU A 159 13.96 7.11 10.16
N PRO A 160 14.55 6.47 9.12
CA PRO A 160 14.17 5.12 8.73
C PRO A 160 14.66 4.09 9.73
N THR A 161 13.74 3.34 10.35
CA THR A 161 14.04 2.38 11.42
C THR A 161 13.76 0.94 10.96
N PRO A 162 14.78 0.20 10.45
CA PRO A 162 14.60 -1.20 10.06
C PRO A 162 14.37 -2.07 11.29
N THR A 163 13.26 -2.80 11.30
CA THR A 163 12.81 -3.55 12.48
C THR A 163 12.51 -5.00 12.12
N GLN A 164 12.90 -5.95 12.97
CA GLN A 164 12.59 -7.37 12.81
C GLN A 164 11.11 -7.64 13.05
N TRP A 165 10.55 -8.62 12.36
CA TRP A 165 9.12 -8.89 12.36
C TRP A 165 8.49 -9.06 13.75
N PRO A 166 9.07 -9.82 14.71
CA PRO A 166 8.48 -9.92 16.05
C PRO A 166 8.38 -8.58 16.79
N MET A 167 9.38 -7.72 16.64
CA MET A 167 9.37 -6.37 17.24
C MET A 167 8.36 -5.44 16.55
N MET A 168 8.14 -5.62 15.23
CA MET A 168 7.10 -4.88 14.51
C MET A 168 5.71 -5.24 15.03
N ILE A 169 5.43 -6.54 15.23
CA ILE A 169 4.16 -6.98 15.81
C ILE A 169 3.97 -6.39 17.20
N GLU A 170 4.99 -6.42 18.05
CA GLU A 170 4.94 -5.80 19.37
C GLU A 170 4.64 -4.29 19.30
N ALA A 171 5.28 -3.58 18.36
CA ALA A 171 5.05 -2.15 18.18
C ALA A 171 3.60 -1.86 17.70
N LEU A 172 3.04 -2.71 16.84
CA LEU A 172 1.64 -2.62 16.39
C LEU A 172 0.66 -2.89 17.53
N ASP A 173 0.85 -3.98 18.29
CA ASP A 173 -0.03 -4.37 19.40
C ASP A 173 -0.04 -3.30 20.51
N LYS A 174 1.12 -2.73 20.81
CA LYS A 174 1.26 -1.65 21.80
C LYS A 174 1.01 -0.27 21.23
N LYS A 175 0.82 -0.15 19.90
CA LYS A 175 0.71 1.12 19.16
C LYS A 175 1.87 2.08 19.44
N ASN A 176 3.05 1.53 19.72
CA ASN A 176 4.25 2.26 20.02
C ASN A 176 5.12 2.46 18.78
N PHE A 177 4.67 3.31 17.89
CA PHE A 177 5.39 3.77 16.69
C PHE A 177 4.88 5.16 16.31
N ASP A 178 5.65 5.90 15.53
CA ASP A 178 5.21 7.17 14.95
C ASP A 178 4.56 6.92 13.58
N ALA A 179 5.30 6.24 12.70
CA ALA A 179 4.82 5.78 11.41
C ALA A 179 5.38 4.38 11.12
N ILE A 180 4.62 3.57 10.36
CA ILE A 180 5.03 2.21 10.03
C ILE A 180 4.68 1.88 8.57
N SER A 181 5.62 1.30 7.82
CA SER A 181 5.39 0.87 6.44
C SER A 181 5.24 -0.64 6.35
N LEU A 182 4.11 -1.07 5.83
CA LEU A 182 3.72 -2.48 5.71
C LEU A 182 2.98 -2.73 4.39
N ALA A 183 2.42 -3.93 4.26
CA ALA A 183 1.54 -4.30 3.15
C ALA A 183 0.37 -5.15 3.65
N TRP A 184 -0.81 -4.92 3.08
CA TRP A 184 -1.96 -5.79 3.23
C TRP A 184 -2.11 -6.70 2.01
N THR A 185 -2.47 -7.94 2.23
CA THR A 185 -3.01 -8.78 1.18
C THR A 185 -4.47 -8.43 0.94
N ALA A 186 -4.91 -8.48 -0.30
CA ALA A 186 -6.30 -8.18 -0.66
C ALA A 186 -7.07 -9.44 -1.05
N GLY A 187 -8.40 -9.37 -0.96
CA GLY A 187 -9.33 -10.32 -1.57
C GLY A 187 -9.86 -9.81 -2.91
N PHE A 188 -10.83 -10.51 -3.49
CA PHE A 188 -11.59 -10.01 -4.64
C PHE A 188 -12.44 -8.79 -4.27
N GLU A 189 -13.04 -8.84 -3.11
CA GLU A 189 -13.70 -7.74 -2.42
C GLU A 189 -12.95 -7.51 -1.11
N VAL A 190 -12.54 -6.28 -0.87
CA VAL A 190 -11.77 -5.88 0.30
C VAL A 190 -12.72 -5.36 1.36
N ASP A 191 -12.73 -5.99 2.53
CA ASP A 191 -13.40 -5.47 3.72
C ASP A 191 -12.38 -4.71 4.58
N VAL A 192 -12.57 -3.40 4.70
CA VAL A 192 -11.65 -2.52 5.44
C VAL A 192 -12.03 -2.37 6.92
N TYR A 193 -13.04 -3.08 7.39
CA TYR A 193 -13.54 -2.99 8.76
C TYR A 193 -12.43 -3.19 9.80
N GLN A 194 -11.68 -4.30 9.67
CA GLN A 194 -10.65 -4.67 10.63
C GLN A 194 -9.54 -3.60 10.75
N MET A 195 -9.22 -2.92 9.64
CA MET A 195 -8.11 -1.98 9.57
C MET A 195 -8.51 -0.54 9.87
N LEU A 196 -9.77 -0.13 9.59
CA LEU A 196 -10.15 1.28 9.56
C LEU A 196 -11.38 1.62 10.41
N HIS A 197 -12.21 0.65 10.81
CA HIS A 197 -13.36 0.93 11.65
C HIS A 197 -12.92 1.36 13.05
N SER A 198 -13.61 2.36 13.64
CA SER A 198 -13.22 2.94 14.94
C SER A 198 -13.23 1.92 16.09
N SER A 199 -14.12 0.90 16.06
CA SER A 199 -14.15 -0.17 17.07
C SER A 199 -12.90 -1.05 17.06
N GLN A 200 -12.15 -1.07 15.97
CA GLN A 200 -10.94 -1.87 15.81
C GLN A 200 -9.68 -1.18 16.35
N THR A 201 -9.85 -0.04 17.04
CA THR A 201 -8.79 0.58 17.84
C THR A 201 -8.58 -0.09 19.19
N GLU A 202 -9.47 -0.99 19.60
CA GLU A 202 -9.34 -1.75 20.85
C GLU A 202 -8.32 -2.92 20.71
N PRO A 203 -7.85 -3.50 21.81
CA PRO A 203 -6.94 -4.64 21.77
C PRO A 203 -7.51 -5.80 20.94
N GLY A 204 -6.70 -6.34 20.02
CA GLY A 204 -7.11 -7.40 19.09
C GLY A 204 -7.69 -6.91 17.76
N GLY A 205 -7.84 -5.59 17.57
CA GLY A 205 -8.17 -4.98 16.28
C GLY A 205 -6.91 -4.54 15.54
N ASP A 206 -7.03 -4.38 14.21
CA ASP A 206 -5.91 -4.01 13.33
C ASP A 206 -5.89 -2.51 12.98
N ASN A 207 -6.72 -1.69 13.64
CA ASN A 207 -6.64 -0.23 13.53
C ASN A 207 -5.52 0.29 14.45
N PHE A 208 -4.29 -0.01 14.06
CA PHE A 208 -3.09 0.29 14.87
C PHE A 208 -2.79 1.78 15.00
N MET A 209 -3.27 2.60 14.05
CA MET A 209 -2.99 4.04 14.01
C MET A 209 -3.97 4.88 14.82
N ASN A 210 -4.89 4.28 15.57
CA ASN A 210 -5.91 4.98 16.36
C ASN A 210 -6.80 5.92 15.53
N TYR A 211 -7.01 5.61 14.27
CA TYR A 211 -7.87 6.38 13.39
C TYR A 211 -9.35 6.17 13.75
N LYS A 212 -10.13 7.26 13.77
CA LYS A 212 -11.58 7.23 14.02
C LYS A 212 -12.29 8.21 13.12
N ASN A 213 -13.34 7.74 12.45
CA ASN A 213 -14.24 8.54 11.64
C ASN A 213 -15.63 7.87 11.58
N ALA A 214 -16.63 8.53 12.15
CA ALA A 214 -17.99 7.98 12.26
C ALA A 214 -18.68 7.82 10.89
N ASP A 215 -18.40 8.68 9.92
CA ASP A 215 -18.96 8.59 8.58
C ASP A 215 -18.37 7.39 7.83
N LEU A 216 -17.07 7.11 8.03
CA LEU A 216 -16.43 5.91 7.49
C LEU A 216 -16.98 4.65 8.16
N ASP A 217 -17.15 4.64 9.47
CA ASP A 217 -17.73 3.51 10.20
C ASP A 217 -19.10 3.17 9.63
N GLN A 218 -19.97 4.16 9.44
CA GLN A 218 -21.29 3.98 8.85
C GLN A 218 -21.21 3.44 7.41
N ALA A 219 -20.34 4.00 6.57
CA ALA A 219 -20.18 3.52 5.19
C ALA A 219 -19.72 2.06 5.13
N ILE A 220 -18.80 1.66 6.02
CA ILE A 220 -18.32 0.28 6.15
C ILE A 220 -19.47 -0.64 6.60
N GLU A 221 -20.24 -0.27 7.62
CA GLU A 221 -21.34 -1.06 8.14
C GLU A 221 -22.44 -1.26 7.09
N LEU A 222 -22.80 -0.20 6.36
CA LEU A 222 -23.76 -0.28 5.25
C LEU A 222 -23.26 -1.22 4.15
N ALA A 223 -21.99 -1.09 3.75
CA ALA A 223 -21.42 -1.97 2.72
C ALA A 223 -21.42 -3.45 3.15
N ARG A 224 -21.10 -3.74 4.40
CA ARG A 224 -21.07 -5.11 4.94
C ARG A 224 -22.47 -5.72 5.10
N GLY A 225 -23.48 -4.90 5.36
CA GLY A 225 -24.87 -5.34 5.53
C GLY A 225 -25.66 -5.44 4.21
N GLU A 226 -25.16 -4.86 3.11
CA GLU A 226 -25.90 -4.80 1.84
C GLU A 226 -25.71 -6.06 1.01
N LEU A 227 -26.82 -6.70 0.63
CA LEU A 227 -26.82 -7.92 -0.20
C LEU A 227 -26.81 -7.62 -1.71
N ASP A 228 -27.41 -6.49 -2.10
CA ASP A 228 -27.40 -6.05 -3.49
C ASP A 228 -26.00 -5.57 -3.87
N GLU A 229 -25.40 -6.17 -4.90
CA GLU A 229 -24.01 -5.89 -5.29
C GLU A 229 -23.82 -4.43 -5.72
N GLU A 230 -24.73 -3.85 -6.47
CA GLU A 230 -24.62 -2.49 -6.98
C GLU A 230 -24.63 -1.48 -5.83
N LYS A 231 -25.56 -1.62 -4.90
CA LYS A 231 -25.66 -0.79 -3.70
C LYS A 231 -24.45 -0.98 -2.79
N ARG A 232 -24.02 -2.23 -2.61
CA ARG A 232 -22.83 -2.54 -1.81
C ARG A 232 -21.60 -1.86 -2.37
N MET A 233 -21.41 -1.90 -3.69
CA MET A 233 -20.29 -1.20 -4.34
C MET A 233 -20.39 0.31 -4.17
N ALA A 234 -21.59 0.90 -4.21
CA ALA A 234 -21.77 2.32 -3.94
C ALA A 234 -21.34 2.70 -2.52
N HIS A 235 -21.66 1.90 -1.51
CA HIS A 235 -21.20 2.13 -0.13
C HIS A 235 -19.68 2.00 -0.01
N TRP A 236 -19.07 1.01 -0.68
CA TRP A 236 -17.60 0.91 -0.71
C TRP A 236 -16.94 2.09 -1.42
N GLN A 237 -17.54 2.63 -2.48
CA GLN A 237 -17.03 3.82 -3.16
C GLN A 237 -17.16 5.07 -2.29
N GLN A 238 -18.21 5.19 -1.48
CA GLN A 238 -18.35 6.24 -0.46
C GLN A 238 -17.27 6.08 0.63
N ALA A 239 -17.06 4.87 1.14
CA ALA A 239 -15.97 4.60 2.07
C ALA A 239 -14.60 4.99 1.46
N HIS A 240 -14.37 4.69 0.18
CA HIS A 240 -13.15 5.07 -0.52
C HIS A 240 -12.95 6.59 -0.58
N GLU A 241 -14.00 7.36 -0.81
CA GLU A 241 -13.95 8.83 -0.83
C GLU A 241 -13.51 9.41 0.52
N ILE A 242 -14.09 8.89 1.62
CA ILE A 242 -13.70 9.29 2.99
C ILE A 242 -12.26 8.90 3.28
N ILE A 243 -11.85 7.69 2.94
CA ILE A 243 -10.46 7.21 3.10
C ILE A 243 -9.50 8.06 2.29
N TRP A 244 -9.88 8.41 1.05
CA TRP A 244 -9.09 9.25 0.18
C TRP A 244 -8.94 10.67 0.75
N GLU A 245 -9.97 11.24 1.33
CA GLU A 245 -9.89 12.56 1.96
C GLU A 245 -9.05 12.52 3.23
N ASP A 246 -9.31 11.59 4.14
CA ASP A 246 -8.67 11.52 5.46
C ASP A 246 -7.24 10.98 5.46
N GLN A 247 -6.87 10.21 4.45
CA GLN A 247 -5.53 9.60 4.31
C GLN A 247 -5.03 8.93 5.61
N PRO A 248 -5.78 7.99 6.23
CA PRO A 248 -5.28 7.27 7.41
C PRO A 248 -4.00 6.49 7.11
N TYR A 249 -3.87 6.03 5.87
CA TYR A 249 -2.65 5.54 5.25
C TYR A 249 -2.23 6.42 4.08
N THR A 250 -0.93 6.56 3.86
CA THR A 250 -0.41 6.86 2.53
C THR A 250 -0.29 5.55 1.78
N TYR A 251 -1.19 5.34 0.81
CA TYR A 251 -1.18 4.15 -0.06
C TYR A 251 -0.04 4.29 -1.07
N LEU A 252 0.84 3.30 -1.14
CA LEU A 252 2.05 3.36 -1.97
C LEU A 252 1.80 2.72 -3.33
N THR A 253 1.80 1.39 -3.39
CA THR A 253 1.75 0.68 -4.67
C THR A 253 0.94 -0.61 -4.60
N TRP A 254 0.30 -0.95 -5.74
CA TRP A 254 -0.14 -2.29 -6.08
C TRP A 254 0.88 -2.91 -7.02
N ARG A 255 1.46 -4.06 -6.65
CA ARG A 255 2.48 -4.73 -7.45
C ARG A 255 1.85 -5.73 -8.41
N LYS A 256 2.40 -5.81 -9.63
CA LYS A 256 2.10 -6.91 -10.54
C LYS A 256 2.69 -8.22 -10.03
N SER A 257 2.01 -9.33 -10.28
CA SER A 257 2.60 -10.65 -10.20
C SER A 257 3.37 -10.93 -11.47
N LEU A 258 4.58 -11.47 -11.32
CA LEU A 258 5.52 -11.76 -12.37
C LEU A 258 5.73 -13.27 -12.39
N ALA A 259 5.57 -13.93 -13.52
CA ALA A 259 5.67 -15.37 -13.61
C ALA A 259 6.29 -15.85 -14.92
N PHE A 260 7.16 -16.84 -14.80
CA PHE A 260 7.58 -17.70 -15.90
C PHE A 260 6.89 -19.04 -15.73
N VAL A 261 6.27 -19.54 -16.76
CA VAL A 261 5.63 -20.85 -16.80
C VAL A 261 6.28 -21.66 -17.90
N ASP A 262 6.70 -22.89 -17.60
CA ASP A 262 7.35 -23.78 -18.59
C ASP A 262 6.48 -23.87 -19.86
N GLY A 263 7.08 -23.62 -21.01
CA GLY A 263 6.41 -23.55 -22.32
C GLY A 263 5.72 -24.83 -22.77
N ARG A 264 5.96 -25.96 -22.06
CA ARG A 264 5.21 -27.21 -22.32
C ARG A 264 3.75 -27.15 -21.85
N PHE A 265 3.44 -26.23 -20.91
CA PHE A 265 2.07 -26.08 -20.46
C PHE A 265 1.27 -25.27 -21.46
N GLU A 266 0.21 -25.88 -21.96
CA GLU A 266 -0.78 -25.27 -22.85
C GLU A 266 -1.95 -24.69 -22.06
N ASN A 267 -2.74 -23.80 -22.70
CA ASN A 267 -3.89 -23.12 -22.11
C ASN A 267 -3.57 -22.27 -20.88
N VAL A 268 -2.33 -21.78 -20.80
CA VAL A 268 -1.94 -20.81 -19.76
C VAL A 268 -2.32 -19.41 -20.24
N ARG A 269 -3.16 -18.72 -19.47
CA ARG A 269 -3.63 -17.37 -19.83
C ARG A 269 -3.95 -16.54 -18.60
N THR A 270 -3.96 -15.24 -18.75
CA THR A 270 -4.46 -14.32 -17.73
C THR A 270 -5.99 -14.23 -17.81
N VAL A 271 -6.61 -14.23 -16.65
CA VAL A 271 -8.04 -14.05 -16.44
C VAL A 271 -8.27 -13.01 -15.34
N ARG A 272 -9.53 -12.63 -15.08
CA ARG A 272 -9.85 -11.63 -14.03
C ARG A 272 -9.22 -11.97 -12.65
N SER A 273 -9.01 -13.25 -12.36
CA SER A 273 -8.39 -13.73 -11.11
C SER A 273 -6.87 -13.92 -11.17
N GLY A 274 -6.22 -13.40 -12.18
CA GLY A 274 -4.78 -13.56 -12.42
C GLY A 274 -4.49 -14.63 -13.47
N LEU A 275 -3.53 -15.53 -13.23
CA LEU A 275 -3.37 -16.71 -14.09
C LEU A 275 -4.52 -17.71 -13.84
N ASN A 276 -4.98 -18.38 -14.89
CA ASN A 276 -6.05 -19.40 -14.83
C ASN A 276 -5.57 -20.69 -14.10
N ARG A 277 -5.13 -20.52 -12.85
CA ARG A 277 -4.66 -21.63 -12.00
C ARG A 277 -5.82 -22.43 -11.38
N GLY A 278 -7.08 -21.97 -11.55
CA GLY A 278 -8.25 -22.59 -10.95
C GLY A 278 -8.29 -22.62 -9.42
N GLY A 279 -9.47 -22.37 -8.88
CA GLY A 279 -9.94 -22.69 -7.54
C GLY A 279 -9.16 -22.22 -6.32
N LEU A 280 -9.69 -22.58 -5.15
CA LEU A 280 -9.17 -22.28 -3.80
C LEU A 280 -7.75 -22.79 -3.57
N TRP A 281 -7.34 -23.85 -4.23
CA TRP A 281 -6.06 -24.52 -4.01
C TRP A 281 -4.96 -24.06 -4.97
N ARG A 282 -5.21 -23.04 -5.81
CA ARG A 282 -4.25 -22.57 -6.81
C ARG A 282 -3.74 -23.68 -7.74
N MET A 283 -4.52 -24.71 -7.95
CA MET A 283 -4.17 -25.80 -8.86
C MET A 283 -4.47 -25.41 -10.30
N PRO A 284 -3.55 -25.64 -11.24
CA PRO A 284 -3.72 -25.32 -12.65
C PRO A 284 -4.56 -26.39 -13.36
N ILE A 285 -5.84 -26.53 -13.00
CA ILE A 285 -6.73 -27.57 -13.55
C ILE A 285 -7.06 -27.40 -15.04
N GLU A 286 -6.84 -26.21 -15.60
CA GLU A 286 -7.05 -25.96 -17.03
C GLU A 286 -5.76 -26.12 -17.85
N TRP A 287 -4.61 -26.21 -17.18
CA TRP A 287 -3.34 -26.38 -17.88
C TRP A 287 -3.13 -27.85 -18.23
N TYR A 288 -2.60 -28.10 -19.40
CA TYR A 288 -2.26 -29.45 -19.82
C TYR A 288 -0.92 -29.49 -20.53
N VAL A 289 -0.34 -30.66 -20.63
CA VAL A 289 0.87 -30.93 -21.40
C VAL A 289 0.50 -32.00 -22.44
N THR A 290 0.79 -31.72 -23.72
CA THR A 290 0.53 -32.68 -24.80
C THR A 290 1.35 -33.95 -24.58
N GLN A 291 0.83 -35.10 -25.07
CA GLN A 291 1.45 -36.40 -24.83
C GLN A 291 2.94 -36.44 -25.23
N GLY A 292 3.29 -35.82 -26.34
CA GLY A 292 4.68 -35.77 -26.84
C GLY A 292 5.64 -34.91 -26.02
N GLN A 293 5.12 -34.06 -25.13
CA GLN A 293 5.90 -33.16 -24.27
C GLN A 293 5.91 -33.59 -22.80
N GLN A 294 5.23 -34.68 -22.46
CA GLN A 294 5.22 -35.19 -21.08
C GLN A 294 6.60 -35.73 -20.70
N ARG A 295 7.11 -35.36 -19.54
CA ARG A 295 8.40 -35.85 -19.01
C ARG A 295 8.27 -37.17 -18.26
N TYR A 296 7.07 -37.51 -17.82
CA TYR A 296 6.79 -38.71 -17.08
C TYR A 296 5.61 -39.41 -17.76
N SER A 297 5.85 -40.61 -18.28
CA SER A 297 4.80 -41.55 -18.67
C SER A 297 4.48 -42.43 -17.49
N ASN A 298 3.21 -42.64 -17.17
CA ASN A 298 2.80 -43.67 -16.22
C ASN A 298 3.11 -45.05 -16.79
#